data_97679cec49fbd317cb28352328c5f2a9
#
_entry.id   97679cec49fbd317cb28352328c5f2a9
#
_cell.length_a   1.000
_cell.length_b   1.000
_cell.length_c   1.000
_cell.angle_alpha   90.00
_cell.angle_beta   90.00
_cell.angle_gamma   90.00
#
_symmetry.space_group_name_H-M   'P 1'
#
loop_
_entity.id
_entity.type
_entity.pdbx_description
1 polymer ?
#
loop_
_entity_poly.entity_id
_entity_poly.type
_entity_poly.pdbx_seq_one_letter_code
_entity_poly.pdbx_strand_id
1 'polypeptide(L)'
;MTGRGMSQAVEILKICALHVMQALGKDHSEAIYQRALVTALNSRGVCHRLEVPCPIMYLGECIGNGRADLVIDDLVVEIKANQKLPSAHLGQVAKYVQSLSEIEKRQFRGLVVNFNQASGSVEFVHHPEEKTKRKSGAFQRSLLQEAKPPAYVTRMRTKMQRTREDAEIES
;
A
#
# COMPACT_ATOMS: atom_id res chain seq x y z
N MET A 1 17.67 13.54 14.50
CA MET A 1 18.56 12.38 14.25
C MET A 1 17.75 11.23 13.62
N THR A 2 17.24 11.38 12.39
CA THR A 2 16.23 10.43 11.83
C THR A 2 16.52 9.98 10.39
N GLY A 3 17.71 10.24 9.87
CA GLY A 3 18.02 9.90 8.47
C GLY A 3 18.75 8.56 8.21
N ARG A 4 19.21 7.84 9.23
CA ARG A 4 20.02 6.63 9.04
C ARG A 4 19.21 5.32 9.04
N GLY A 5 18.04 5.26 9.69
CA GLY A 5 17.27 4.01 9.79
C GLY A 5 16.62 3.57 8.47
N MET A 6 16.20 4.52 7.67
CA MET A 6 15.43 4.28 6.44
C MET A 6 16.23 3.60 5.30
N SER A 7 17.49 3.97 5.13
CA SER A 7 18.38 3.35 4.13
C SER A 7 18.72 1.91 4.50
N GLN A 8 18.89 1.63 5.79
CA GLN A 8 19.32 0.34 6.30
C GLN A 8 18.25 -0.75 6.13
N ALA A 9 16.96 -0.45 6.39
CA ALA A 9 15.87 -1.42 6.23
C ALA A 9 15.71 -1.85 4.75
N VAL A 10 15.78 -0.90 3.82
CA VAL A 10 15.73 -1.18 2.38
C VAL A 10 16.90 -2.04 1.93
N GLU A 11 18.11 -1.74 2.39
CA GLU A 11 19.30 -2.51 2.02
C GLU A 11 19.25 -3.93 2.59
N ILE A 12 18.82 -4.12 3.84
CA ILE A 12 18.66 -5.44 4.43
C ILE A 12 17.59 -6.23 3.66
N LEU A 13 16.46 -5.62 3.31
CA LEU A 13 15.42 -6.25 2.50
C LEU A 13 15.96 -6.72 1.15
N LYS A 14 16.73 -5.87 0.45
CA LYS A 14 17.35 -6.23 -0.84
C LYS A 14 18.30 -7.42 -0.69
N ILE A 15 19.16 -7.42 0.31
CA ILE A 15 20.08 -8.52 0.59
C ILE A 15 19.31 -9.82 0.86
N CYS A 16 18.23 -9.75 1.66
CA CYS A 16 17.38 -10.91 1.94
C CYS A 16 16.73 -11.45 0.66
N ALA A 17 16.15 -10.57 -0.17
CA ALA A 17 15.47 -10.98 -1.39
C ALA A 17 16.43 -11.61 -2.41
N LEU A 18 17.62 -11.04 -2.59
CA LEU A 18 18.67 -11.62 -3.45
C LEU A 18 19.10 -12.99 -2.95
N HIS A 19 19.31 -13.15 -1.63
CA HIS A 19 19.67 -14.43 -1.03
C HIS A 19 18.55 -15.48 -1.21
N VAL A 20 17.29 -15.08 -1.06
CA VAL A 20 16.13 -15.96 -1.30
C VAL A 20 16.10 -16.44 -2.75
N MET A 21 16.27 -15.54 -3.73
CA MET A 21 16.32 -15.92 -5.14
C MET A 21 17.51 -16.85 -5.44
N GLN A 22 18.67 -16.58 -4.88
CA GLN A 22 19.85 -17.43 -5.04
C GLN A 22 19.64 -18.82 -4.46
N ALA A 23 18.96 -18.94 -3.32
CA ALA A 23 18.75 -20.20 -2.63
C ALA A 23 17.63 -21.04 -3.26
N LEU A 24 16.53 -20.41 -3.66
CA LEU A 24 15.33 -21.11 -4.17
C LEU A 24 15.30 -21.22 -5.70
N GLY A 25 15.91 -20.30 -6.42
CA GLY A 25 15.78 -20.20 -7.87
C GLY A 25 14.38 -19.73 -8.32
N LYS A 26 13.98 -20.15 -9.52
CA LYS A 26 12.70 -19.82 -10.17
C LYS A 26 11.61 -20.85 -9.87
N ASP A 27 10.44 -20.61 -10.47
CA ASP A 27 9.31 -21.55 -10.57
C ASP A 27 8.61 -21.83 -9.23
N HIS A 28 8.70 -20.88 -8.28
CA HIS A 28 7.94 -20.91 -7.03
C HIS A 28 6.81 -19.86 -7.06
N SER A 29 5.77 -20.13 -6.28
CA SER A 29 4.67 -19.19 -6.11
C SER A 29 5.09 -17.97 -5.27
N GLU A 30 4.38 -16.87 -5.43
CA GLU A 30 4.55 -15.63 -4.67
C GLU A 30 4.55 -15.90 -3.15
N ALA A 31 3.65 -16.77 -2.67
CA ALA A 31 3.57 -17.16 -1.27
C ALA A 31 4.84 -17.86 -0.74
N ILE A 32 5.55 -18.60 -1.59
CA ILE A 32 6.80 -19.25 -1.21
C ILE A 32 7.91 -18.21 -1.04
N TYR A 33 8.04 -17.26 -1.98
CA TYR A 33 9.03 -16.18 -1.87
C TYR A 33 8.74 -15.27 -0.69
N GLN A 34 7.46 -14.96 -0.41
CA GLN A 34 7.06 -14.18 0.75
C GLN A 34 7.51 -14.86 2.05
N ARG A 35 7.21 -16.15 2.23
CA ARG A 35 7.63 -16.89 3.44
C ARG A 35 9.14 -16.96 3.58
N ALA A 36 9.86 -17.22 2.50
CA ALA A 36 11.32 -17.28 2.52
C ALA A 36 11.94 -15.92 2.87
N LEU A 37 11.39 -14.83 2.30
CA LEU A 37 11.81 -13.46 2.61
C LEU A 37 11.58 -13.11 4.08
N VAL A 38 10.42 -13.45 4.62
CA VAL A 38 10.07 -13.28 6.04
C VAL A 38 11.04 -14.07 6.93
N THR A 39 11.36 -15.32 6.57
CA THR A 39 12.33 -16.14 7.29
C THR A 39 13.72 -15.49 7.29
N ALA A 40 14.15 -14.95 6.14
CA ALA A 40 15.44 -14.26 6.02
C ALA A 40 15.48 -12.94 6.81
N LEU A 41 14.38 -12.19 6.88
CA LEU A 41 14.27 -10.98 7.69
C LEU A 41 14.30 -11.30 9.19
N ASN A 42 13.57 -12.33 9.63
CA ASN A 42 13.55 -12.79 11.00
C ASN A 42 14.96 -13.22 11.47
N SER A 43 15.71 -13.92 10.63
CA SER A 43 17.08 -14.35 10.96
C SER A 43 18.05 -13.18 11.17
N ARG A 44 17.69 -11.98 10.72
CA ARG A 44 18.43 -10.73 10.89
C ARG A 44 17.83 -9.79 11.95
N GLY A 45 16.80 -10.24 12.66
CA GLY A 45 16.13 -9.45 13.70
C GLY A 45 15.40 -8.22 13.16
N VAL A 46 14.97 -8.22 11.89
CA VAL A 46 14.22 -7.11 11.30
C VAL A 46 12.77 -7.16 11.74
N CYS A 47 12.33 -6.16 12.49
CA CYS A 47 10.93 -6.01 12.86
C CYS A 47 10.09 -5.69 11.62
N HIS A 48 8.97 -6.40 11.45
CA HIS A 48 8.06 -6.20 10.32
C HIS A 48 6.64 -6.60 10.68
N ARG A 49 5.69 -6.16 9.88
CA ARG A 49 4.27 -6.57 9.93
C ARG A 49 3.92 -7.25 8.63
N LEU A 50 3.10 -8.30 8.70
CA LEU A 50 2.65 -9.08 7.54
C LEU A 50 1.16 -8.84 7.30
N GLU A 51 0.74 -8.95 6.04
CA GLU A 51 -0.65 -8.94 5.63
C GLU A 51 -1.42 -7.77 6.25
N VAL A 52 -0.81 -6.56 6.18
CA VAL A 52 -1.33 -5.37 6.85
C VAL A 52 -2.58 -4.86 6.14
N PRO A 53 -3.73 -4.77 6.84
CA PRO A 53 -4.96 -4.30 6.24
C PRO A 53 -4.85 -2.85 5.75
N CYS A 54 -5.28 -2.61 4.52
CA CYS A 54 -5.33 -1.31 3.88
C CYS A 54 -6.77 -1.04 3.43
N PRO A 55 -7.64 -0.48 4.30
CA PRO A 55 -9.05 -0.27 3.98
C PRO A 55 -9.21 0.69 2.80
N ILE A 56 -10.20 0.40 1.97
CA ILE A 56 -10.60 1.24 0.84
C ILE A 56 -11.81 2.05 1.27
N MET A 57 -11.61 3.35 1.42
CA MET A 57 -12.64 4.26 1.91
C MET A 57 -13.36 4.96 0.75
N TYR A 58 -14.69 5.08 0.84
CA TYR A 58 -15.51 5.87 -0.08
C TYR A 58 -16.61 6.58 0.70
N LEU A 59 -16.69 7.91 0.59
CA LEU A 59 -17.65 8.75 1.32
C LEU A 59 -17.68 8.52 2.84
N GLY A 60 -16.53 8.18 3.44
CA GLY A 60 -16.39 7.90 4.87
C GLY A 60 -16.72 6.47 5.28
N GLU A 61 -17.14 5.61 4.36
CA GLU A 61 -17.41 4.19 4.60
C GLU A 61 -16.28 3.30 4.07
N CYS A 62 -15.96 2.23 4.78
CA CYS A 62 -15.05 1.20 4.31
C CYS A 62 -15.80 0.26 3.35
N ILE A 63 -15.49 0.36 2.06
CA ILE A 63 -16.15 -0.43 1.01
C ILE A 63 -15.35 -1.67 0.61
N GLY A 64 -14.19 -1.89 1.18
CA GLY A 64 -13.33 -3.03 0.91
C GLY A 64 -12.01 -2.93 1.64
N ASN A 65 -11.27 -4.04 1.65
CA ASN A 65 -9.95 -4.12 2.25
C ASN A 65 -8.93 -4.60 1.24
N GLY A 66 -7.90 -3.79 1.00
CA GLY A 66 -6.64 -4.25 0.47
C GLY A 66 -5.77 -4.83 1.59
N ARG A 67 -4.65 -5.40 1.22
CA ARG A 67 -3.71 -5.98 2.17
C ARG A 67 -2.29 -5.83 1.62
N ALA A 68 -1.43 -5.14 2.35
CA ALA A 68 -0.02 -5.03 2.01
C ALA A 68 0.72 -6.28 2.50
N ASP A 69 1.51 -6.92 1.65
CA ASP A 69 2.20 -8.17 1.96
C ASP A 69 3.13 -8.03 3.16
N LEU A 70 3.88 -6.91 3.21
CA LEU A 70 4.90 -6.69 4.23
C LEU A 70 5.05 -5.18 4.49
N VAL A 71 5.20 -4.81 5.74
CA VAL A 71 5.55 -3.43 6.15
C VAL A 71 6.74 -3.47 7.10
N ILE A 72 7.80 -2.75 6.75
CA ILE A 72 9.02 -2.59 7.54
C ILE A 72 9.18 -1.09 7.83
N ASP A 73 9.07 -0.68 9.09
CA ASP A 73 9.07 0.72 9.49
C ASP A 73 8.05 1.55 8.69
N ASP A 74 8.51 2.44 7.81
CA ASP A 74 7.71 3.27 6.91
C ASP A 74 7.65 2.73 5.47
N LEU A 75 8.18 1.53 5.22
CA LEU A 75 8.23 0.92 3.90
C LEU A 75 7.12 -0.10 3.72
N VAL A 76 6.21 0.17 2.78
CA VAL A 76 5.19 -0.78 2.31
C VAL A 76 5.78 -1.58 1.17
N VAL A 77 5.81 -2.89 1.30
CA VAL A 77 6.41 -3.81 0.33
C VAL A 77 5.33 -4.72 -0.24
N GLU A 78 5.28 -4.77 -1.55
CA GLU A 78 4.48 -5.72 -2.32
C GLU A 78 5.42 -6.74 -2.98
N ILE A 79 5.11 -8.02 -2.85
CA ILE A 79 5.93 -9.12 -3.35
C ILE A 79 5.26 -9.71 -4.57
N LYS A 80 6.02 -9.91 -5.63
CA LYS A 80 5.56 -10.49 -6.88
C LYS A 80 6.51 -11.58 -7.38
N ALA A 81 5.96 -12.51 -8.16
CA ALA A 81 6.69 -13.58 -8.83
C ALA A 81 6.29 -13.64 -10.31
N ASN A 82 6.54 -12.55 -11.03
CA ASN A 82 6.11 -12.37 -12.41
C ASN A 82 7.29 -12.39 -13.38
N GLN A 83 7.04 -12.79 -14.64
CA GLN A 83 8.03 -12.66 -15.72
C GLN A 83 8.28 -11.21 -16.13
N LYS A 84 7.24 -10.38 -16.06
CA LYS A 84 7.29 -8.92 -16.24
C LYS A 84 6.47 -8.29 -15.13
N LEU A 85 6.93 -7.14 -14.63
CA LEU A 85 6.21 -6.39 -13.62
C LEU A 85 5.26 -5.38 -14.29
N PRO A 86 3.94 -5.64 -14.35
CA PRO A 86 2.97 -4.67 -14.87
C PRO A 86 2.92 -3.41 -14.01
N SER A 87 2.69 -2.25 -14.65
CA SER A 87 2.53 -0.97 -13.95
C SER A 87 1.37 -0.96 -12.94
N ALA A 88 0.39 -1.85 -13.13
CA ALA A 88 -0.73 -2.02 -12.19
C ALA A 88 -0.28 -2.32 -10.75
N HIS A 89 0.84 -3.05 -10.56
CA HIS A 89 1.37 -3.34 -9.22
C HIS A 89 1.90 -2.10 -8.52
N LEU A 90 2.46 -1.14 -9.25
CA LEU A 90 2.83 0.16 -8.68
C LEU A 90 1.60 0.95 -8.22
N GLY A 91 0.51 0.89 -8.97
CA GLY A 91 -0.77 1.48 -8.58
C GLY A 91 -1.38 0.82 -7.33
N GLN A 92 -1.18 -0.47 -7.13
CA GLN A 92 -1.59 -1.19 -5.92
C GLN A 92 -0.82 -0.70 -4.69
N VAL A 93 0.51 -0.66 -4.78
CA VAL A 93 1.38 -0.16 -3.70
C VAL A 93 1.05 1.30 -3.36
N ALA A 94 0.80 2.15 -4.37
CA ALA A 94 0.41 3.54 -4.15
C ALA A 94 -0.83 3.67 -3.26
N LYS A 95 -1.85 2.85 -3.51
CA LYS A 95 -3.08 2.82 -2.70
C LYS A 95 -2.81 2.39 -1.27
N TYR A 96 -1.95 1.41 -1.05
CA TYR A 96 -1.58 0.94 0.28
C TYR A 96 -0.77 1.98 1.05
N VAL A 97 0.18 2.64 0.39
CA VAL A 97 0.95 3.76 0.95
C VAL A 97 0.02 4.88 1.40
N GLN A 98 -0.94 5.27 0.54
CA GLN A 98 -1.92 6.30 0.88
C GLN A 98 -2.78 5.87 2.07
N SER A 99 -3.38 4.68 2.04
CA SER A 99 -4.25 4.15 3.10
C SER A 99 -3.52 4.13 4.45
N LEU A 100 -2.32 3.57 4.52
CA LEU A 100 -1.55 3.49 5.75
C LEU A 100 -1.08 4.87 6.23
N SER A 101 -0.72 5.78 5.32
CA SER A 101 -0.33 7.15 5.68
C SER A 101 -1.50 7.93 6.29
N GLU A 102 -2.72 7.72 5.80
CA GLU A 102 -3.93 8.33 6.36
C GLU A 102 -4.30 7.76 7.73
N ILE A 103 -4.16 6.44 7.92
CA ILE A 103 -4.50 5.77 9.18
C ILE A 103 -3.48 6.09 10.28
N GLU A 104 -2.19 5.90 9.99
CA GLU A 104 -1.13 6.03 10.99
C GLU A 104 -0.62 7.48 11.14
N LYS A 105 -1.15 8.43 10.35
CA LYS A 105 -0.76 9.86 10.38
C LYS A 105 0.74 10.09 10.22
N ARG A 106 1.39 9.23 9.44
CA ARG A 106 2.81 9.34 9.08
C ARG A 106 3.00 8.99 7.61
N GLN A 107 4.12 9.42 7.03
CA GLN A 107 4.43 9.11 5.64
C GLN A 107 4.96 7.68 5.50
N PHE A 108 4.44 6.99 4.49
CA PHE A 108 4.94 5.70 4.03
C PHE A 108 5.53 5.82 2.63
N ARG A 109 6.43 4.91 2.30
CA ARG A 109 7.02 4.73 0.96
C ARG A 109 6.65 3.36 0.43
N GLY A 110 6.62 3.22 -0.89
CA GLY A 110 6.25 1.97 -1.54
C GLY A 110 7.42 1.32 -2.28
N LEU A 111 7.50 0.00 -2.21
CA LEU A 111 8.45 -0.82 -2.92
C LEU A 111 7.76 -2.08 -3.45
N VAL A 112 7.94 -2.38 -4.74
CA VAL A 112 7.63 -3.69 -5.29
C VAL A 112 8.91 -4.51 -5.37
N VAL A 113 8.88 -5.73 -4.84
CA VAL A 113 9.93 -6.73 -4.96
C VAL A 113 9.42 -7.84 -5.88
N ASN A 114 9.96 -7.91 -7.08
CA ASN A 114 9.58 -8.95 -8.04
C ASN A 114 10.68 -10.01 -8.17
N PHE A 115 10.35 -11.23 -7.79
CA PHE A 115 11.17 -12.41 -8.05
C PHE A 115 10.92 -12.84 -9.51
N ASN A 116 11.71 -12.30 -10.45
CA ASN A 116 11.47 -12.42 -11.87
C ASN A 116 11.64 -13.86 -12.37
N GLN A 117 10.53 -14.44 -12.82
CA GLN A 117 10.48 -15.85 -13.24
C GLN A 117 11.10 -16.11 -14.63
N ALA A 118 11.33 -15.06 -15.42
CA ALA A 118 12.02 -15.22 -16.71
C ALA A 118 13.54 -15.19 -16.53
N SER A 119 14.07 -14.18 -15.85
CA SER A 119 15.50 -13.95 -15.72
C SER A 119 16.13 -14.66 -14.50
N GLY A 120 15.35 -15.01 -13.48
CA GLY A 120 15.88 -15.49 -12.21
C GLY A 120 16.58 -14.40 -11.39
N SER A 121 16.26 -13.15 -11.64
CA SER A 121 16.75 -12.00 -10.89
C SER A 121 15.68 -11.46 -9.95
N VAL A 122 16.07 -10.56 -9.05
CA VAL A 122 15.14 -9.78 -8.22
C VAL A 122 15.11 -8.35 -8.72
N GLU A 123 13.92 -7.86 -9.01
CA GLU A 123 13.68 -6.48 -9.42
C GLU A 123 13.11 -5.68 -8.25
N PHE A 124 13.64 -4.48 -8.04
CA PHE A 124 13.21 -3.57 -7.00
C PHE A 124 12.69 -2.29 -7.64
N VAL A 125 11.39 -2.05 -7.55
CA VAL A 125 10.76 -0.86 -8.14
C VAL A 125 10.15 -0.02 -7.05
N HIS A 126 10.75 1.14 -6.78
CA HIS A 126 10.23 2.10 -5.84
C HIS A 126 9.01 2.80 -6.43
N HIS A 127 7.95 2.91 -5.64
CA HIS A 127 6.88 3.84 -5.96
C HIS A 127 7.47 5.25 -5.86
N PRO A 128 7.36 6.08 -6.91
CA PRO A 128 7.87 7.44 -6.86
C PRO A 128 7.17 8.18 -5.71
N GLU A 129 7.97 8.73 -4.79
CA GLU A 129 7.46 9.69 -3.83
C GLU A 129 6.74 10.77 -4.65
N GLU A 130 5.49 11.09 -4.31
CA GLU A 130 4.86 12.29 -4.85
C GLU A 130 5.71 13.49 -4.42
N LYS A 131 6.65 13.85 -5.27
CA LYS A 131 7.14 15.23 -5.27
C LYS A 131 5.89 16.06 -5.46
N THR A 132 5.44 16.69 -4.40
CA THR A 132 4.26 17.56 -4.34
C THR A 132 4.08 18.36 -5.62
N LYS A 133 3.51 17.75 -6.65
CA LYS A 133 3.01 18.45 -7.82
C LYS A 133 1.65 19.04 -7.43
N ARG A 134 1.73 20.18 -6.75
CA ARG A 134 0.58 21.06 -6.41
C ARG A 134 -0.27 21.51 -7.63
N LYS A 135 -0.06 20.97 -8.84
CA LYS A 135 -0.74 21.44 -10.05
C LYS A 135 -1.71 20.46 -10.73
N SER A 136 -1.65 19.16 -10.48
CA SER A 136 -2.63 18.22 -11.07
C SER A 136 -3.88 18.02 -10.20
N GLY A 137 -3.76 18.18 -8.89
CA GLY A 137 -4.88 18.08 -7.96
C GLY A 137 -5.91 19.20 -8.06
N ALA A 138 -5.54 20.36 -8.59
CA ALA A 138 -6.46 21.47 -8.79
C ALA A 138 -7.46 21.20 -9.92
N PHE A 139 -7.03 20.61 -11.03
CA PHE A 139 -7.89 20.26 -12.16
C PHE A 139 -8.84 19.10 -11.82
N GLN A 140 -8.36 18.06 -11.16
CA GLN A 140 -9.21 16.96 -10.69
C GLN A 140 -10.18 17.38 -9.60
N ARG A 141 -9.79 18.27 -8.69
CA ARG A 141 -10.70 18.84 -7.69
C ARG A 141 -11.78 19.72 -8.33
N SER A 142 -11.47 20.48 -9.37
CA SER A 142 -12.45 21.26 -10.13
C SER A 142 -13.52 20.36 -10.77
N LEU A 143 -13.11 19.28 -11.43
CA LEU A 143 -14.03 18.31 -12.04
C LEU A 143 -14.90 17.57 -11.00
N LEU A 144 -14.36 17.27 -9.81
CA LEU A 144 -15.11 16.64 -8.72
C LEU A 144 -16.06 17.62 -8.03
N GLN A 145 -15.76 18.93 -8.00
CA GLN A 145 -16.67 19.95 -7.48
C GLN A 145 -17.83 20.24 -8.43
N GLU A 146 -17.64 20.07 -9.75
CA GLU A 146 -18.69 20.21 -10.75
C GLU A 146 -19.59 18.97 -10.86
N ALA A 147 -19.10 17.79 -10.47
CA ALA A 147 -19.90 16.57 -10.40
C ALA A 147 -20.86 16.62 -9.21
N LYS A 148 -22.08 17.10 -9.43
CA LYS A 148 -23.14 16.98 -8.41
C LYS A 148 -23.29 15.52 -8.00
N PRO A 149 -23.32 15.22 -6.70
CA PRO A 149 -23.52 13.85 -6.25
C PRO A 149 -24.84 13.30 -6.81
N PRO A 150 -24.92 12.03 -7.21
CA PRO A 150 -26.14 11.44 -7.70
C PRO A 150 -27.32 11.68 -6.75
N ALA A 151 -28.51 11.90 -7.27
CA ALA A 151 -29.69 12.27 -6.47
C ALA A 151 -29.99 11.31 -5.30
N TYR A 152 -29.61 10.04 -5.41
CA TYR A 152 -29.76 9.07 -4.32
C TYR A 152 -28.81 9.34 -3.14
N VAL A 153 -27.59 9.85 -3.38
CA VAL A 153 -26.63 10.20 -2.32
C VAL A 153 -27.14 11.40 -1.52
N THR A 154 -27.73 12.38 -2.19
CA THR A 154 -28.34 13.55 -1.55
C THR A 154 -29.54 13.11 -0.68
N ARG A 155 -30.39 12.20 -1.17
CA ARG A 155 -31.53 11.65 -0.40
C ARG A 155 -31.08 10.87 0.82
N MET A 156 -30.02 10.07 0.73
CA MET A 156 -29.48 9.34 1.88
C MET A 156 -28.93 10.26 2.96
N ARG A 157 -28.18 11.30 2.58
CA ARG A 157 -27.69 12.30 3.55
C ARG A 157 -28.81 12.99 4.31
N THR A 158 -29.85 13.41 3.61
CA THR A 158 -31.02 14.07 4.23
C THR A 158 -31.77 13.12 5.17
N LYS A 159 -31.87 11.84 4.80
CA LYS A 159 -32.52 10.82 5.64
C LYS A 159 -31.71 10.53 6.91
N MET A 160 -30.40 10.41 6.83
CA MET A 160 -29.51 10.21 7.98
C MET A 160 -29.48 11.42 8.94
N GLN A 161 -29.53 12.64 8.40
CA GLN A 161 -29.62 13.84 9.24
C GLN A 161 -30.93 13.89 10.04
N ARG A 162 -32.06 13.61 9.40
CA ARG A 162 -33.36 13.56 10.09
C ARG A 162 -33.41 12.51 11.20
N THR A 163 -32.85 11.32 10.95
CA THR A 163 -32.83 10.25 11.96
C THR A 163 -31.94 10.61 13.19
N ARG A 164 -30.91 11.46 13.00
CA ARG A 164 -30.09 11.96 14.12
C ARG A 164 -30.79 13.06 14.88
N GLU A 165 -31.47 13.99 14.21
CA GLU A 165 -32.22 15.06 14.83
C GLU A 165 -33.42 14.50 15.64
N ASP A 166 -34.12 13.49 15.13
CA ASP A 166 -35.20 12.81 15.83
C ASP A 166 -34.70 12.06 17.09
N ALA A 167 -33.51 11.47 17.03
CA ALA A 167 -32.90 10.75 18.18
C ALA A 167 -32.39 11.70 19.28
N GLU A 168 -32.02 12.93 18.94
CA GLU A 168 -31.60 13.95 19.91
C GLU A 168 -32.78 14.65 20.60
N ILE A 169 -33.98 14.57 20.06
CA ILE A 169 -35.21 15.16 20.66
C ILE A 169 -35.86 14.17 21.66
N GLU A 170 -35.62 12.87 21.55
CA GLU A 170 -36.17 11.84 22.45
C GLU A 170 -35.26 11.51 23.66
N SER A 171 -34.11 12.15 23.81
CA SER A 171 -33.18 11.97 24.93
C SER A 171 -33.20 13.18 25.89
#